data_29c7b9269cd36b7f4905c8ea229eff1a
#
_entry.id   29c7b9269cd36b7f4905c8ea229eff1a
#
_cell.length_a   1.000
_cell.length_b   1.000
_cell.length_c   1.000
_cell.angle_alpha   90.00
_cell.angle_beta   90.00
_cell.angle_gamma   90.00
#
_symmetry.space_group_name_H-M   'P 1'
#
loop_
_entity.id
_entity.type
_entity.pdbx_description
1 polymer ?
#
loop_
_entity_poly.entity_id
_entity_poly.type
_entity_poly.pdbx_seq_one_letter_code
_entity_poly.pdbx_strand_id
1 'polypeptide(L)'
;MSETFEVIAQPRDDVGKGASRRLRRQGRVPAIIYGAHREPTMISLSHNELVQQLENEAFYSHILDLKVEGQSYPVVLKDLQRHPAKPFVLHADFQRVSMDEKIRMMVPVHFVNESVAKGVKMGGAVSHNLTEIEITCLPKDLPEFIGLDMTHMDIGDIVHLSEVPLPAGVELAHAPDPAVPVVIIHGAHGGVDEGEEGGEEEEISS
;
A
#
# COMPACT_ATOMS: atom_id res chain seq x y z
N MET A 1 5.66 14.27 -17.30
CA MET A 1 4.57 15.18 -16.89
C MET A 1 3.96 14.54 -15.67
N SER A 2 4.05 15.18 -14.50
CA SER A 2 3.42 14.65 -13.28
C SER A 2 1.90 14.71 -13.46
N GLU A 3 1.23 13.57 -13.43
CA GLU A 3 -0.23 13.53 -13.42
C GLU A 3 -0.72 14.18 -12.13
N THR A 4 -1.52 15.21 -12.25
CA THR A 4 -2.13 15.90 -11.11
C THR A 4 -3.52 15.33 -10.93
N PHE A 5 -3.76 14.61 -9.86
CA PHE A 5 -5.08 14.07 -9.53
C PHE A 5 -5.93 15.14 -8.83
N GLU A 6 -7.05 15.47 -9.44
CA GLU A 6 -8.02 16.40 -8.88
C GLU A 6 -9.16 15.62 -8.20
N VAL A 7 -9.42 15.91 -6.93
CA VAL A 7 -10.48 15.29 -6.14
C VAL A 7 -11.50 16.35 -5.73
N ILE A 8 -12.75 16.18 -6.12
CA ILE A 8 -13.83 17.13 -5.77
C ILE A 8 -14.55 16.65 -4.51
N ALA A 9 -14.59 17.51 -3.49
CA ALA A 9 -15.22 17.22 -2.23
C ALA A 9 -16.24 18.30 -1.83
N GLN A 10 -17.21 17.91 -1.02
CA GLN A 10 -18.18 18.82 -0.41
C GLN A 10 -18.03 18.78 1.11
N PRO A 11 -18.09 19.93 1.81
CA PRO A 11 -18.07 19.93 3.25
C PRO A 11 -19.33 19.23 3.81
N ARG A 12 -19.22 18.71 5.01
CA ARG A 12 -20.35 18.11 5.72
C ARG A 12 -20.37 18.50 7.19
N ASP A 13 -21.54 18.85 7.70
CA ASP A 13 -21.74 19.18 9.11
C ASP A 13 -22.33 18.00 9.89
N ASP A 14 -23.04 17.09 9.19
CA ASP A 14 -23.69 15.92 9.76
C ASP A 14 -22.65 14.84 10.13
N VAL A 15 -22.59 14.48 11.42
CA VAL A 15 -21.63 13.51 11.97
C VAL A 15 -22.32 12.28 12.57
N GLY A 16 -21.54 11.26 12.84
CA GLY A 16 -21.97 10.05 13.51
C GLY A 16 -22.44 8.93 12.58
N LYS A 17 -22.74 7.77 13.19
CA LYS A 17 -23.03 6.50 12.49
C LYS A 17 -24.22 6.59 11.53
N GLY A 18 -25.29 7.29 11.95
CA GLY A 18 -26.50 7.43 11.14
C GLY A 18 -26.28 8.30 9.90
N ALA A 19 -25.62 9.45 10.05
CA ALA A 19 -25.27 10.36 8.97
C ALA A 19 -24.36 9.70 7.93
N SER A 20 -23.29 9.04 8.37
CA SER A 20 -22.37 8.32 7.49
C SER A 20 -23.07 7.18 6.72
N ARG A 21 -24.05 6.48 7.34
CA ARG A 21 -24.84 5.47 6.63
C ARG A 21 -25.75 6.08 5.56
N ARG A 22 -26.38 7.25 5.83
CA ARG A 22 -27.20 7.94 4.83
C ARG A 22 -26.36 8.38 3.63
N LEU A 23 -25.19 8.99 3.86
CA LEU A 23 -24.25 9.39 2.81
C LEU A 23 -23.87 8.23 1.90
N ARG A 24 -23.46 7.09 2.49
CA ARG A 24 -23.07 5.91 1.70
C ARG A 24 -24.24 5.35 0.85
N ARG A 25 -25.47 5.42 1.34
CA ARG A 25 -26.66 5.02 0.55
C ARG A 25 -26.92 5.97 -0.63
N GLN A 26 -26.45 7.22 -0.56
CA GLN A 26 -26.53 8.20 -1.63
C GLN A 26 -25.34 8.12 -2.61
N GLY A 27 -24.48 7.10 -2.48
CA GLY A 27 -23.28 6.95 -3.31
C GLY A 27 -22.16 7.94 -2.93
N ARG A 28 -22.14 8.44 -1.70
CA ARG A 28 -21.08 9.33 -1.22
C ARG A 28 -20.25 8.68 -0.13
N VAL A 29 -18.95 8.98 -0.12
CA VAL A 29 -17.99 8.50 0.86
C VAL A 29 -17.71 9.60 1.88
N PRO A 30 -17.95 9.38 3.18
CA PRO A 30 -17.48 10.29 4.22
C PRO A 30 -15.96 10.26 4.29
N ALA A 31 -15.35 11.44 4.39
CA ALA A 31 -13.91 11.58 4.51
C ALA A 31 -13.55 12.72 5.47
N ILE A 32 -12.28 12.82 5.79
CA ILE A 32 -11.71 13.86 6.66
C ILE A 32 -10.43 14.41 6.06
N ILE A 33 -10.19 15.71 6.21
CA ILE A 33 -8.92 16.37 5.90
C ILE A 33 -8.33 16.87 7.21
N TYR A 34 -7.09 16.53 7.52
CA TYR A 34 -6.37 17.00 8.71
C TYR A 34 -4.90 17.34 8.40
N GLY A 35 -4.18 17.87 9.36
CA GLY A 35 -2.75 18.21 9.24
C GLY A 35 -2.47 19.67 8.87
N ALA A 36 -1.18 19.99 8.70
CA ALA A 36 -0.64 21.36 8.46
C ALA A 36 -1.12 22.36 9.50
N HIS A 37 -1.19 21.98 10.79
CA HIS A 37 -1.59 22.82 11.92
C HIS A 37 -2.96 23.54 11.76
N ARG A 38 -3.85 22.96 10.92
CA ARG A 38 -5.21 23.47 10.73
C ARG A 38 -6.23 22.51 11.32
N GLU A 39 -7.39 23.03 11.69
CA GLU A 39 -8.49 22.20 12.19
C GLU A 39 -8.90 21.14 11.17
N PRO A 40 -9.26 19.92 11.63
CA PRO A 40 -9.80 18.90 10.77
C PRO A 40 -11.10 19.34 10.10
N THR A 41 -11.23 19.08 8.82
CA THR A 41 -12.42 19.42 8.04
C THR A 41 -13.10 18.15 7.59
N MET A 42 -14.37 17.99 7.93
CA MET A 42 -15.16 16.84 7.49
C MET A 42 -15.70 17.10 6.10
N ILE A 43 -15.53 16.13 5.22
CA ILE A 43 -15.93 16.22 3.82
C ILE A 43 -16.66 14.96 3.37
N SER A 44 -17.24 15.02 2.20
CA SER A 44 -17.81 13.87 1.49
C SER A 44 -17.43 13.91 0.02
N LEU A 45 -17.12 12.74 -0.54
CA LEU A 45 -16.70 12.53 -1.92
C LEU A 45 -17.74 11.73 -2.70
N SER A 46 -17.76 11.85 -4.02
CA SER A 46 -18.49 10.93 -4.88
C SER A 46 -17.80 9.55 -4.84
N HIS A 47 -18.56 8.48 -4.53
CA HIS A 47 -18.01 7.12 -4.47
C HIS A 47 -17.48 6.67 -5.83
N ASN A 48 -18.23 6.93 -6.90
CA ASN A 48 -17.86 6.47 -8.24
C ASN A 48 -16.57 7.13 -8.75
N GLU A 49 -16.47 8.46 -8.58
CA GLU A 49 -15.27 9.21 -8.97
C GLU A 49 -14.04 8.75 -8.16
N LEU A 50 -14.22 8.56 -6.84
CA LEU A 50 -13.14 8.09 -5.99
C LEU A 50 -12.68 6.69 -6.39
N VAL A 51 -13.59 5.74 -6.63
CA VAL A 51 -13.23 4.38 -7.05
C VAL A 51 -12.48 4.39 -8.38
N GLN A 52 -12.92 5.19 -9.35
CA GLN A 52 -12.23 5.33 -10.63
C GLN A 52 -10.79 5.87 -10.46
N GLN A 53 -10.60 6.85 -9.58
CA GLN A 53 -9.26 7.38 -9.28
C GLN A 53 -8.38 6.36 -8.54
N LEU A 54 -8.96 5.56 -7.64
CA LEU A 54 -8.29 4.49 -6.90
C LEU A 54 -7.87 3.27 -7.78
N GLU A 55 -8.30 3.20 -9.03
CA GLU A 55 -7.81 2.23 -10.01
C GLU A 55 -6.38 2.56 -10.47
N ASN A 56 -5.97 3.83 -10.36
CA ASN A 56 -4.61 4.24 -10.64
C ASN A 56 -3.76 4.11 -9.37
N GLU A 57 -2.73 3.28 -9.43
CA GLU A 57 -1.83 3.02 -8.32
C GLU A 57 -1.10 4.29 -7.85
N ALA A 58 -0.79 5.19 -8.78
CA ALA A 58 -0.17 6.48 -8.48
C ALA A 58 -1.04 7.37 -7.56
N PHE A 59 -2.35 7.16 -7.49
CA PHE A 59 -3.23 7.91 -6.59
C PHE A 59 -2.87 7.74 -5.11
N TYR A 60 -2.29 6.60 -4.73
CA TYR A 60 -1.89 6.31 -3.34
C TYR A 60 -0.57 6.95 -2.95
N SER A 61 0.31 7.21 -3.92
CA SER A 61 1.67 7.73 -3.70
C SER A 61 1.88 9.17 -4.21
N HIS A 62 0.84 9.84 -4.72
CA HIS A 62 0.93 11.21 -5.22
C HIS A 62 0.32 12.24 -4.29
N ILE A 63 0.75 13.50 -4.49
CA ILE A 63 0.08 14.67 -3.91
C ILE A 63 -1.14 14.96 -4.76
N LEU A 64 -2.31 14.91 -4.12
CA LEU A 64 -3.60 15.13 -4.72
C LEU A 64 -4.04 16.59 -4.55
N ASP A 65 -4.74 17.14 -5.53
CA ASP A 65 -5.39 18.44 -5.43
C ASP A 65 -6.86 18.27 -5.00
N LEU A 66 -7.11 18.45 -3.70
CA LEU A 66 -8.45 18.28 -3.14
C LEU A 66 -9.20 19.61 -3.15
N LYS A 67 -10.26 19.72 -3.96
CA LYS A 67 -11.09 20.90 -4.09
C LYS A 67 -12.31 20.84 -3.18
N VAL A 68 -12.40 21.78 -2.25
CA VAL A 68 -13.53 21.95 -1.33
C VAL A 68 -14.08 23.37 -1.50
N GLU A 69 -15.33 23.52 -1.93
CA GLU A 69 -15.98 24.83 -2.16
C GLU A 69 -15.16 25.82 -2.98
N GLY A 70 -14.43 25.32 -3.98
CA GLY A 70 -13.59 26.14 -4.86
C GLY A 70 -12.20 26.47 -4.29
N GLN A 71 -11.88 26.04 -3.09
CA GLN A 71 -10.52 26.12 -2.53
C GLN A 71 -9.78 24.80 -2.78
N SER A 72 -8.54 24.91 -3.22
CA SER A 72 -7.63 23.77 -3.47
C SER A 72 -6.74 23.54 -2.26
N TYR A 73 -6.63 22.27 -1.87
CA TYR A 73 -5.77 21.82 -0.78
C TYR A 73 -4.85 20.71 -1.29
N PRO A 74 -3.52 20.91 -1.24
CA PRO A 74 -2.58 19.81 -1.50
C PRO A 74 -2.67 18.80 -0.35
N VAL A 75 -3.03 17.57 -0.68
CA VAL A 75 -3.22 16.49 0.29
C VAL A 75 -2.60 15.19 -0.21
N VAL A 76 -2.36 14.26 0.69
CA VAL A 76 -2.06 12.87 0.37
C VAL A 76 -3.13 11.97 0.97
N LEU A 77 -3.42 10.85 0.31
CA LEU A 77 -4.29 9.81 0.84
C LEU A 77 -3.52 9.06 1.93
N LYS A 78 -3.97 9.18 3.19
CA LYS A 78 -3.29 8.55 4.32
C LYS A 78 -3.86 7.19 4.68
N ASP A 79 -5.18 7.05 4.63
CA ASP A 79 -5.85 5.78 4.91
C ASP A 79 -7.14 5.65 4.09
N LEU A 80 -7.49 4.42 3.75
CA LEU A 80 -8.67 4.08 2.98
C LEU A 80 -9.35 2.86 3.57
N GLN A 81 -10.53 3.05 4.14
CA GLN A 81 -11.34 1.96 4.66
C GLN A 81 -12.22 1.37 3.55
N ARG A 82 -12.00 0.11 3.22
CA ARG A 82 -12.79 -0.65 2.25
C ARG A 82 -13.74 -1.62 2.95
N HIS A 83 -14.85 -1.93 2.31
CA HIS A 83 -15.75 -2.97 2.80
C HIS A 83 -15.14 -4.36 2.51
N PRO A 84 -15.09 -5.30 3.49
CA PRO A 84 -14.37 -6.57 3.33
C PRO A 84 -14.92 -7.49 2.23
N ALA A 85 -16.21 -7.36 1.88
CA ALA A 85 -16.86 -8.26 0.93
C ALA A 85 -17.52 -7.57 -0.27
N LYS A 86 -17.45 -6.25 -0.37
CA LYS A 86 -18.08 -5.49 -1.47
C LYS A 86 -17.11 -4.42 -1.96
N PRO A 87 -17.14 -4.04 -3.23
CA PRO A 87 -16.27 -2.99 -3.78
C PRO A 87 -16.72 -1.59 -3.35
N PHE A 88 -16.86 -1.37 -2.04
CA PHE A 88 -17.27 -0.09 -1.46
C PHE A 88 -16.18 0.50 -0.59
N VAL A 89 -15.88 1.78 -0.82
CA VAL A 89 -15.09 2.61 0.08
C VAL A 89 -15.99 3.11 1.21
N LEU A 90 -15.56 2.88 2.45
CA LEU A 90 -16.31 3.26 3.65
C LEU A 90 -15.86 4.60 4.21
N HIS A 91 -14.58 4.91 4.15
CA HIS A 91 -13.98 6.15 4.63
C HIS A 91 -12.67 6.43 3.89
N ALA A 92 -12.31 7.69 3.76
CA ALA A 92 -11.02 8.12 3.26
C ALA A 92 -10.44 9.23 4.16
N ASP A 93 -9.16 9.09 4.49
CA ASP A 93 -8.42 10.02 5.33
C ASP A 93 -7.39 10.74 4.47
N PHE A 94 -7.49 12.07 4.44
CA PHE A 94 -6.56 12.93 3.70
C PHE A 94 -5.73 13.77 4.67
N GLN A 95 -4.42 13.73 4.49
CA GLN A 95 -3.49 14.57 5.24
C GLN A 95 -3.05 15.75 4.38
N ARG A 96 -3.22 16.99 4.89
CA ARG A 96 -2.69 18.19 4.23
C ARG A 96 -1.17 18.13 4.20
N VAL A 97 -0.63 18.51 3.06
CA VAL A 97 0.82 18.54 2.82
C VAL A 97 1.35 19.94 3.02
N SER A 98 2.42 20.07 3.82
CA SER A 98 3.26 21.25 3.91
C SER A 98 4.58 20.94 3.21
N MET A 99 5.07 21.84 2.36
CA MET A 99 6.31 21.62 1.58
C MET A 99 7.56 21.50 2.46
N ASP A 100 7.48 21.96 3.70
CA ASP A 100 8.61 22.02 4.64
C ASP A 100 8.59 20.85 5.66
N GLU A 101 7.54 20.04 5.66
CA GLU A 101 7.38 18.93 6.61
C GLU A 101 7.56 17.57 5.94
N LYS A 102 8.32 16.68 6.59
CA LYS A 102 8.42 15.28 6.14
C LYS A 102 7.06 14.59 6.28
N ILE A 103 6.65 13.88 5.25
CA ILE A 103 5.44 13.07 5.23
C ILE A 103 5.80 11.58 5.30
N ARG A 104 4.90 10.78 5.88
CA ARG A 104 5.00 9.32 5.89
C ARG A 104 3.94 8.76 4.95
N MET A 105 4.39 7.93 4.00
CA MET A 105 3.51 7.34 2.99
C MET A 105 3.84 5.87 2.78
N MET A 106 2.81 5.09 2.45
CA MET A 106 2.99 3.76 1.87
C MET A 106 3.22 3.95 0.37
N VAL A 107 4.30 3.37 -0.13
CA VAL A 107 4.66 3.44 -1.56
C VAL A 107 4.77 2.02 -2.09
N PRO A 108 4.16 1.73 -3.26
CA PRO A 108 4.19 0.41 -3.85
C PRO A 108 5.61 0.05 -4.32
N VAL A 109 5.91 -1.25 -4.24
CA VAL A 109 7.15 -1.84 -4.75
C VAL A 109 6.86 -2.53 -6.07
N HIS A 110 7.52 -2.09 -7.13
CA HIS A 110 7.45 -2.72 -8.44
C HIS A 110 8.64 -3.67 -8.64
N PHE A 111 8.35 -4.95 -8.81
CA PHE A 111 9.34 -5.98 -9.09
C PHE A 111 9.65 -6.00 -10.58
N VAL A 112 10.82 -5.47 -10.94
CA VAL A 112 11.24 -5.32 -12.33
C VAL A 112 12.03 -6.57 -12.76
N ASN A 113 11.84 -7.01 -14.01
CA ASN A 113 12.58 -8.13 -14.60
C ASN A 113 12.34 -9.50 -13.93
N GLU A 114 11.22 -9.69 -13.24
CA GLU A 114 10.88 -10.95 -12.57
C GLU A 114 10.96 -12.17 -13.51
N SER A 115 10.36 -12.07 -14.71
CA SER A 115 10.32 -13.15 -15.69
C SER A 115 11.70 -13.53 -16.26
N VAL A 116 12.70 -12.64 -16.15
CA VAL A 116 14.06 -12.87 -16.64
C VAL A 116 15.03 -13.22 -15.53
N ALA A 117 14.60 -13.18 -14.26
CA ALA A 117 15.37 -13.60 -13.11
C ALA A 117 15.89 -15.05 -13.29
N LYS A 118 17.12 -15.31 -12.89
CA LYS A 118 17.74 -16.62 -13.05
C LYS A 118 16.98 -17.70 -12.30
N GLY A 119 16.58 -17.43 -11.05
CA GLY A 119 15.83 -18.35 -10.23
C GLY A 119 14.48 -18.73 -10.83
N VAL A 120 13.76 -17.76 -11.43
CA VAL A 120 12.48 -18.01 -12.11
C VAL A 120 12.68 -18.85 -13.37
N LYS A 121 13.70 -18.57 -14.17
CA LYS A 121 14.06 -19.39 -15.36
C LYS A 121 14.40 -20.83 -15.02
N MET A 122 14.92 -21.09 -13.83
CA MET A 122 15.21 -22.44 -13.33
C MET A 122 13.98 -23.13 -12.70
N GLY A 123 12.79 -22.49 -12.77
CA GLY A 123 11.55 -23.05 -12.25
C GLY A 123 11.24 -22.64 -10.81
N GLY A 124 11.94 -21.64 -10.26
CA GLY A 124 11.62 -21.07 -8.94
C GLY A 124 10.30 -20.31 -8.94
N ALA A 125 9.60 -20.34 -7.82
CA ALA A 125 8.39 -19.56 -7.57
C ALA A 125 8.73 -18.29 -6.76
N VAL A 126 8.25 -17.14 -7.22
CA VAL A 126 8.44 -15.87 -6.51
C VAL A 126 7.33 -15.67 -5.48
N SER A 127 7.71 -15.32 -4.26
CA SER A 127 6.82 -14.90 -3.18
C SER A 127 7.06 -13.44 -2.86
N HIS A 128 6.07 -12.60 -3.13
CA HIS A 128 6.07 -11.18 -2.76
C HIS A 128 5.52 -11.04 -1.34
N ASN A 129 6.38 -10.80 -0.37
CA ASN A 129 6.00 -10.69 1.05
C ASN A 129 5.56 -9.27 1.40
N LEU A 130 6.21 -8.25 0.80
CA LEU A 130 5.82 -6.86 0.93
C LEU A 130 5.61 -6.25 -0.45
N THR A 131 4.41 -5.77 -0.70
CA THR A 131 4.03 -5.07 -1.94
C THR A 131 4.07 -3.55 -1.77
N GLU A 132 4.12 -3.07 -0.54
CA GLU A 132 4.17 -1.65 -0.18
C GLU A 132 5.17 -1.46 0.96
N ILE A 133 5.86 -0.31 0.97
CA ILE A 133 6.84 0.05 2.00
C ILE A 133 6.48 1.42 2.55
N GLU A 134 6.50 1.57 3.88
CA GLU A 134 6.31 2.85 4.54
C GLU A 134 7.61 3.66 4.52
N ILE A 135 7.55 4.81 3.85
CA ILE A 135 8.68 5.72 3.71
C ILE A 135 8.40 7.08 4.37
N THR A 136 9.46 7.80 4.65
CA THR A 136 9.43 9.19 5.12
C THR A 136 10.25 10.03 4.17
N CYS A 137 9.65 11.05 3.57
CA CYS A 137 10.32 11.96 2.63
C CYS A 137 9.73 13.36 2.68
N LEU A 138 10.37 14.31 2.02
CA LEU A 138 9.74 15.60 1.72
C LEU A 138 8.74 15.41 0.56
N PRO A 139 7.68 16.22 0.48
CA PRO A 139 6.67 16.11 -0.58
C PRO A 139 7.23 16.17 -2.01
N LYS A 140 8.30 16.91 -2.22
CA LYS A 140 8.99 17.05 -3.52
C LYS A 140 9.80 15.80 -3.92
N ASP A 141 10.19 14.98 -2.94
CA ASP A 141 11.03 13.81 -3.14
C ASP A 141 10.20 12.50 -3.08
N LEU A 142 8.86 12.62 -3.08
CA LEU A 142 7.94 11.49 -3.01
C LEU A 142 7.99 10.70 -4.32
N PRO A 143 8.41 9.42 -4.30
CA PRO A 143 8.43 8.58 -5.49
C PRO A 143 7.05 7.97 -5.77
N GLU A 144 6.74 7.74 -7.04
CA GLU A 144 5.51 7.06 -7.46
C GLU A 144 5.52 5.58 -7.06
N PHE A 145 6.66 4.93 -7.20
CA PHE A 145 6.92 3.53 -6.82
C PHE A 145 8.40 3.34 -6.49
N ILE A 146 8.72 2.23 -5.85
CA ILE A 146 10.09 1.79 -5.59
C ILE A 146 10.37 0.59 -6.48
N GLY A 147 11.31 0.73 -7.43
CA GLY A 147 11.68 -0.35 -8.35
C GLY A 147 12.73 -1.28 -7.72
N LEU A 148 12.42 -2.59 -7.65
CA LEU A 148 13.35 -3.63 -7.24
C LEU A 148 13.69 -4.52 -8.43
N ASP A 149 14.96 -4.50 -8.88
CA ASP A 149 15.40 -5.31 -10.00
C ASP A 149 15.75 -6.74 -9.55
N MET A 150 15.04 -7.72 -10.09
CA MET A 150 15.17 -9.13 -9.76
C MET A 150 16.09 -9.91 -10.73
N THR A 151 16.71 -9.25 -11.71
CA THR A 151 17.47 -9.92 -12.81
C THR A 151 18.52 -10.92 -12.30
N HIS A 152 19.17 -10.62 -11.19
CA HIS A 152 20.30 -11.41 -10.66
C HIS A 152 19.92 -12.42 -9.59
N MET A 153 18.65 -12.46 -9.17
CA MET A 153 18.18 -13.34 -8.11
C MET A 153 18.13 -14.80 -8.55
N ASP A 154 18.72 -15.68 -7.74
CA ASP A 154 18.71 -17.13 -7.90
C ASP A 154 17.67 -17.79 -6.97
N ILE A 155 17.50 -19.13 -7.13
CA ILE A 155 16.61 -19.90 -6.24
C ILE A 155 17.19 -19.88 -4.82
N GLY A 156 16.36 -19.55 -3.85
CA GLY A 156 16.73 -19.43 -2.43
C GLY A 156 17.14 -18.01 -2.02
N ASP A 157 17.27 -17.08 -2.96
CA ASP A 157 17.61 -15.69 -2.64
C ASP A 157 16.43 -14.97 -1.98
N ILE A 158 16.78 -14.13 -1.00
CA ILE A 158 15.85 -13.30 -0.24
C ILE A 158 16.37 -11.86 -0.32
N VAL A 159 15.50 -10.94 -0.67
CA VAL A 159 15.80 -9.50 -0.54
C VAL A 159 15.08 -8.98 0.70
N HIS A 160 15.86 -8.41 1.60
CA HIS A 160 15.35 -7.79 2.83
C HIS A 160 15.02 -6.31 2.64
N LEU A 161 14.18 -5.78 3.52
CA LEU A 161 13.77 -4.36 3.48
C LEU A 161 14.95 -3.39 3.52
N SER A 162 16.05 -3.75 4.19
CA SER A 162 17.29 -2.96 4.26
C SER A 162 18.06 -2.87 2.94
N GLU A 163 17.82 -3.79 2.02
CA GLU A 163 18.54 -3.91 0.72
C GLU A 163 17.79 -3.23 -0.42
N VAL A 164 16.56 -2.77 -0.16
CA VAL A 164 15.75 -2.09 -1.17
C VAL A 164 16.38 -0.75 -1.55
N PRO A 165 16.64 -0.48 -2.84
CA PRO A 165 17.22 0.76 -3.29
C PRO A 165 16.23 1.92 -3.14
N LEU A 166 16.50 2.85 -2.23
CA LEU A 166 15.67 4.02 -2.02
C LEU A 166 16.19 5.20 -2.87
N PRO A 167 15.28 6.00 -3.46
CA PRO A 167 15.65 7.25 -4.14
C PRO A 167 16.28 8.27 -3.18
N ALA A 168 16.95 9.27 -3.73
CA ALA A 168 17.54 10.35 -2.94
C ALA A 168 16.47 11.13 -2.17
N GLY A 169 16.71 11.40 -0.89
CA GLY A 169 15.78 12.13 -0.02
C GLY A 169 14.66 11.28 0.61
N VAL A 170 14.64 9.97 0.35
CA VAL A 170 13.67 9.02 0.91
C VAL A 170 14.34 8.19 2.00
N GLU A 171 13.67 8.07 3.15
CA GLU A 171 14.09 7.27 4.30
C GLU A 171 12.99 6.25 4.63
N LEU A 172 13.34 5.09 5.14
CA LEU A 172 12.34 4.17 5.72
C LEU A 172 11.70 4.80 6.96
N ALA A 173 10.39 4.68 7.10
CA ALA A 173 9.66 5.31 8.21
C ALA A 173 10.01 4.68 9.58
N HIS A 174 10.37 3.42 9.56
CA HIS A 174 10.85 2.67 10.73
C HIS A 174 12.27 2.15 10.46
N ALA A 175 13.05 1.96 11.52
CA ALA A 175 14.33 1.29 11.41
C ALA A 175 14.09 -0.09 10.73
N PRO A 176 14.78 -0.39 9.61
CA PRO A 176 14.54 -1.64 8.91
C PRO A 176 14.88 -2.80 9.84
N ASP A 177 13.90 -3.64 10.14
CA ASP A 177 14.18 -4.93 10.72
C ASP A 177 14.87 -5.77 9.64
N PRO A 178 16.15 -6.13 9.82
CA PRO A 178 16.89 -6.89 8.81
C PRO A 178 16.28 -8.27 8.54
N ALA A 179 15.37 -8.72 9.40
CA ALA A 179 14.71 -10.01 9.24
C ALA A 179 13.45 -9.96 8.35
N VAL A 180 12.94 -8.78 7.99
CA VAL A 180 11.72 -8.67 7.16
C VAL A 180 12.04 -8.85 5.68
N PRO A 181 11.61 -9.97 5.06
CA PRO A 181 11.81 -10.20 3.64
C PRO A 181 10.79 -9.41 2.82
N VAL A 182 11.25 -8.81 1.72
CA VAL A 182 10.41 -8.13 0.72
C VAL A 182 9.99 -9.12 -0.36
N VAL A 183 10.94 -9.87 -0.89
CA VAL A 183 10.71 -10.90 -1.92
C VAL A 183 11.62 -12.10 -1.69
N ILE A 184 11.11 -13.29 -2.01
CA ILE A 184 11.83 -14.56 -1.90
C ILE A 184 11.60 -15.36 -3.19
N ILE A 185 12.65 -16.00 -3.72
CA ILE A 185 12.52 -16.99 -4.80
C ILE A 185 12.65 -18.39 -4.18
N HIS A 186 11.56 -19.11 -4.09
CA HIS A 186 11.54 -20.49 -3.61
C HIS A 186 11.91 -21.46 -4.73
N GLY A 187 12.65 -22.51 -4.40
CA GLY A 187 12.84 -23.64 -5.32
C GLY A 187 11.50 -24.33 -5.60
N ALA A 188 11.33 -24.88 -6.81
CA ALA A 188 10.21 -25.75 -7.09
C ALA A 188 10.23 -26.91 -6.07
N HIS A 189 9.23 -26.98 -5.20
CA HIS A 189 9.07 -28.06 -4.24
C HIS A 189 8.71 -29.33 -5.03
N GLY A 190 9.72 -30.10 -5.38
CA GLY A 190 9.50 -31.51 -5.73
C GLY A 190 9.04 -32.22 -4.47
N GLY A 191 7.78 -32.69 -4.47
CA GLY A 191 7.16 -33.66 -3.60
C GLY A 191 7.48 -33.56 -2.11
N VAL A 192 6.45 -33.39 -1.33
CA VAL A 192 6.44 -33.62 0.11
C VAL A 192 6.91 -35.07 0.34
N ASP A 193 8.12 -35.22 0.89
CA ASP A 193 8.54 -36.48 1.47
C ASP A 193 7.73 -36.64 2.77
N GLU A 194 6.59 -37.31 2.67
CA GLU A 194 5.88 -37.84 3.82
C GLU A 194 6.76 -38.93 4.42
N GLY A 195 7.63 -38.53 5.36
CA GLY A 195 8.39 -39.45 6.19
C GLY A 195 7.43 -40.41 6.88
N GLU A 196 7.57 -41.68 6.50
CA GLU A 196 6.99 -42.84 7.20
C GLU A 196 7.36 -42.74 8.70
N GLU A 197 6.39 -42.37 9.54
CA GLU A 197 6.42 -42.75 10.95
C GLU A 197 6.10 -44.24 11.02
N GLY A 198 7.18 -45.03 11.12
CA GLY A 198 7.11 -46.44 11.44
C GLY A 198 6.47 -46.65 12.80
N GLY A 199 5.23 -47.11 12.83
CA GLY A 199 4.59 -47.61 14.02
C GLY A 199 5.27 -48.90 14.50
N GLU A 200 5.96 -48.87 15.62
CA GLU A 200 6.31 -50.07 16.39
C GLU A 200 5.04 -50.55 17.10
N GLU A 201 4.47 -51.65 16.60
CA GLU A 201 3.50 -52.45 17.33
C GLU A 201 4.24 -53.21 18.44
N GLU A 202 4.12 -52.75 19.69
CA GLU A 202 4.40 -53.59 20.86
C GLU A 202 3.30 -54.64 21.05
N GLU A 203 3.57 -55.90 20.69
CA GLU A 203 2.85 -57.07 21.18
C GLU A 203 3.01 -57.18 22.69
N ILE A 204 1.91 -57.01 23.41
CA ILE A 204 1.83 -57.47 24.81
C ILE A 204 1.00 -58.73 24.84
N SER A 205 1.69 -59.89 24.90
CA SER A 205 1.11 -61.18 25.28
C SER A 205 1.07 -61.30 26.80
N SER A 206 -0.05 -61.55 27.37
CA SER A 206 -0.41 -62.49 28.44
C SER A 206 -1.68 -62.06 29.18
#